data_9a96306e9aaa3f4d28990d6d92091480
#
_entry.id   9a96306e9aaa3f4d28990d6d92091480
#
_cell.length_a   1.000
_cell.length_b   1.000
_cell.length_c   1.000
_cell.angle_alpha   90.00
_cell.angle_beta   90.00
_cell.angle_gamma   90.00
#
_symmetry.space_group_name_H-M   'P 1'
#
loop_
_entity.id
_entity.type
_entity.pdbx_description
1 polymer ?
#
loop_
_entity_poly.entity_id
_entity_poly.type
_entity_poly.pdbx_seq_one_letter_code
_entity_poly.pdbx_strand_id
1 'polypeptide(L)'
;MVSKFVALAVAMLIASPALAQAGDAAKGKAVFARCMACHSVDPGANRLGPSLAGVMGRTSGTMAGFAYSPAMKNAKIRWDAKTLDAFLAKPTAKVPGSKMIFAGLPNPADRANLIAYLARATKK
;
A
#
# COMPACT_ATOMS: atom_id res chain seq x y z
N MET A 1 -35.76 46.12 -27.70
CA MET A 1 -35.17 45.71 -26.42
C MET A 1 -34.63 44.30 -26.58
N VAL A 2 -33.33 44.17 -26.64
CA VAL A 2 -32.68 42.86 -26.77
C VAL A 2 -32.22 42.45 -25.36
N SER A 3 -32.89 41.46 -24.79
CA SER A 3 -32.52 40.91 -23.48
C SER A 3 -31.30 39.99 -23.64
N LYS A 4 -30.16 40.40 -23.12
CA LYS A 4 -28.96 39.56 -23.09
C LYS A 4 -29.04 38.65 -21.87
N PHE A 5 -29.37 37.37 -22.11
CA PHE A 5 -29.19 36.34 -21.09
C PHE A 5 -27.71 36.03 -20.98
N VAL A 6 -27.10 36.45 -19.88
CA VAL A 6 -25.77 36.01 -19.51
C VAL A 6 -25.90 34.64 -18.84
N ALA A 7 -25.56 33.59 -19.58
CA ALA A 7 -25.44 32.25 -19.00
C ALA A 7 -24.18 32.19 -18.14
N LEU A 8 -24.37 32.16 -16.84
CA LEU A 8 -23.27 31.90 -15.89
C LEU A 8 -22.98 30.42 -15.93
N ALA A 9 -21.90 30.02 -16.62
CA ALA A 9 -21.39 28.67 -16.56
C ALA A 9 -20.72 28.47 -15.19
N VAL A 10 -21.39 27.75 -14.29
CA VAL A 10 -20.78 27.30 -13.03
C VAL A 10 -19.90 26.11 -13.36
N ALA A 11 -18.60 26.32 -13.44
CA ALA A 11 -17.63 25.22 -13.54
C ALA A 11 -17.60 24.49 -12.19
N MET A 12 -18.23 23.31 -12.12
CA MET A 12 -18.04 22.41 -10.98
C MET A 12 -16.63 21.82 -11.03
N LEU A 13 -15.78 22.29 -10.14
CA LEU A 13 -14.49 21.67 -9.85
C LEU A 13 -14.76 20.34 -9.11
N ILE A 14 -14.75 19.25 -9.85
CA ILE A 14 -14.81 17.91 -9.25
C ILE A 14 -13.40 17.57 -8.80
N ALA A 15 -13.13 17.64 -7.48
CA ALA A 15 -11.89 17.13 -6.91
C ALA A 15 -11.80 15.62 -7.16
N SER A 16 -10.71 15.16 -7.81
CA SER A 16 -10.50 13.74 -8.04
C SER A 16 -10.26 13.02 -6.71
N PRO A 17 -11.07 11.99 -6.34
CA PRO A 17 -10.86 11.22 -5.11
C PRO A 17 -9.48 10.56 -5.01
N ALA A 18 -8.85 10.25 -6.15
CA ALA A 18 -7.53 9.63 -6.22
C ALA A 18 -6.41 10.53 -5.66
N LEU A 19 -6.51 11.87 -5.80
CA LEU A 19 -5.54 12.81 -5.25
C LEU A 19 -5.68 12.98 -3.73
N ALA A 20 -6.90 12.86 -3.18
CA ALA A 20 -7.16 12.98 -1.74
C ALA A 20 -6.61 11.79 -0.93
N GLN A 21 -6.35 10.64 -1.57
CA GLN A 21 -5.84 9.41 -0.95
C GLN A 21 -4.37 9.14 -1.27
N ALA A 22 -3.74 9.97 -2.12
CA ALA A 22 -2.34 9.79 -2.47
C ALA A 22 -1.45 10.15 -1.28
N GLY A 23 -0.61 9.19 -0.86
CA GLY A 23 0.38 9.39 0.18
C GLY A 23 1.63 10.10 -0.33
N ASP A 24 2.47 10.52 0.61
CA ASP A 24 3.78 11.11 0.37
C ASP A 24 4.87 10.04 0.50
N ALA A 25 5.55 9.73 -0.60
CA ALA A 25 6.57 8.69 -0.63
C ALA A 25 7.80 9.04 0.23
N ALA A 26 8.17 10.30 0.37
CA ALA A 26 9.28 10.71 1.22
C ALA A 26 8.96 10.48 2.71
N LYS A 27 7.74 10.80 3.14
CA LYS A 27 7.25 10.45 4.48
C LYS A 27 7.10 8.95 4.65
N GLY A 28 6.68 8.24 3.61
CA GLY A 28 6.56 6.79 3.60
C GLY A 28 7.89 6.07 3.81
N LYS A 29 8.99 6.61 3.30
CA LYS A 29 10.33 6.10 3.57
C LYS A 29 10.65 6.11 5.06
N ALA A 30 10.26 7.15 5.78
CA ALA A 30 10.44 7.22 7.23
C ALA A 30 9.56 6.19 7.95
N VAL A 31 8.33 5.96 7.50
CA VAL A 31 7.46 4.91 8.03
C VAL A 31 8.06 3.51 7.77
N PHE A 32 8.65 3.30 6.60
CA PHE A 32 9.28 2.03 6.22
C PHE A 32 10.42 1.62 7.15
N ALA A 33 11.02 2.56 7.88
CA ALA A 33 12.04 2.23 8.89
C ALA A 33 11.56 1.17 9.90
N ARG A 34 10.26 1.11 10.19
CA ARG A 34 9.65 0.08 11.05
C ARG A 34 9.61 -1.31 10.40
N CYS A 35 9.80 -1.40 9.11
CA CYS A 35 9.73 -2.63 8.33
C CYS A 35 11.11 -3.20 8.00
N MET A 36 12.14 -2.37 8.09
CA MET A 36 13.51 -2.70 7.65
C MET A 36 14.19 -3.80 8.47
N ALA A 37 13.75 -4.05 9.69
CA ALA A 37 14.28 -5.16 10.49
C ALA A 37 13.98 -6.51 9.84
N CYS A 38 12.88 -6.62 9.08
CA CYS A 38 12.41 -7.87 8.50
C CYS A 38 12.32 -7.85 6.98
N HIS A 39 12.20 -6.68 6.36
CA HIS A 39 11.99 -6.55 4.92
C HIS A 39 13.05 -5.72 4.23
N SER A 40 13.22 -6.01 2.94
CA SER A 40 14.02 -5.22 1.99
C SER A 40 13.13 -4.82 0.80
N VAL A 41 13.51 -3.80 0.09
CA VAL A 41 12.93 -3.46 -1.23
C VAL A 41 13.84 -3.90 -2.39
N ASP A 42 14.94 -4.57 -2.10
CA ASP A 42 15.85 -5.09 -3.12
C ASP A 42 15.33 -6.42 -3.68
N PRO A 43 15.41 -6.64 -5.01
CA PRO A 43 14.96 -7.89 -5.62
C PRO A 43 15.69 -9.10 -5.03
N GLY A 44 14.93 -10.12 -4.64
CA GLY A 44 15.46 -11.39 -4.12
C GLY A 44 16.09 -11.33 -2.72
N ALA A 45 16.15 -10.17 -2.10
CA ALA A 45 16.73 -10.01 -0.76
C ALA A 45 15.68 -10.31 0.32
N ASN A 46 15.40 -11.60 0.53
CA ASN A 46 14.56 -12.06 1.63
C ASN A 46 15.35 -12.01 2.95
N ARG A 47 14.66 -11.65 4.03
CA ARG A 47 15.18 -11.63 5.39
C ARG A 47 14.25 -12.44 6.30
N LEU A 48 13.92 -11.95 7.49
CA LEU A 48 12.86 -12.55 8.32
C LEU A 48 11.48 -12.47 7.66
N GLY A 49 11.28 -11.47 6.81
CA GLY A 49 10.15 -11.34 5.89
C GLY A 49 10.59 -11.42 4.44
N PRO A 50 9.65 -11.60 3.51
CA PRO A 50 9.96 -11.62 2.08
C PRO A 50 10.40 -10.24 1.60
N SER A 51 11.23 -10.23 0.53
CA SER A 51 11.49 -8.98 -0.21
C SER A 51 10.18 -8.36 -0.68
N LEU A 52 10.07 -7.04 -0.52
CA LEU A 52 8.92 -6.28 -0.99
C LEU A 52 9.12 -5.72 -2.41
N ALA A 53 10.23 -6.08 -3.07
CA ALA A 53 10.45 -5.71 -4.46
C ALA A 53 9.31 -6.22 -5.35
N GLY A 54 8.67 -5.31 -6.09
CA GLY A 54 7.54 -5.65 -6.95
C GLY A 54 6.26 -6.05 -6.21
N VAL A 55 6.12 -5.67 -4.93
CA VAL A 55 4.94 -6.04 -4.12
C VAL A 55 3.62 -5.52 -4.70
N MET A 56 3.63 -4.33 -5.31
CA MET A 56 2.42 -3.80 -5.95
C MET A 56 2.03 -4.66 -7.15
N GLY A 57 0.84 -5.23 -7.10
CA GLY A 57 0.31 -6.16 -8.10
C GLY A 57 0.70 -7.62 -7.91
N ARG A 58 1.51 -7.93 -6.90
CA ARG A 58 1.90 -9.31 -6.57
C ARG A 58 0.81 -10.02 -5.78
N THR A 59 0.64 -11.31 -6.01
CA THR A 59 -0.23 -12.15 -5.18
C THR A 59 0.47 -12.51 -3.88
N SER A 60 -0.28 -12.54 -2.78
CA SER A 60 0.22 -12.94 -1.46
C SER A 60 0.86 -14.33 -1.49
N GLY A 61 1.92 -14.51 -0.72
CA GLY A 61 2.55 -15.81 -0.57
C GLY A 61 3.35 -16.31 -1.78
N THR A 62 3.77 -15.43 -2.69
CA THR A 62 4.39 -15.83 -3.98
C THR A 62 5.85 -15.41 -4.19
N MET A 63 6.46 -14.68 -3.25
CA MET A 63 7.88 -14.34 -3.38
C MET A 63 8.74 -15.59 -3.36
N ALA A 64 9.53 -15.81 -4.41
CA ALA A 64 10.42 -16.94 -4.52
C ALA A 64 11.43 -17.00 -3.36
N GLY A 65 11.68 -18.21 -2.86
CA GLY A 65 12.68 -18.45 -1.82
C GLY A 65 12.27 -18.05 -0.39
N PHE A 66 11.05 -17.58 -0.19
CA PHE A 66 10.55 -17.28 1.15
C PHE A 66 9.55 -18.32 1.64
N ALA A 67 9.73 -18.77 2.88
CA ALA A 67 8.84 -19.73 3.53
C ALA A 67 7.67 -19.01 4.22
N TYR A 68 6.55 -18.90 3.52
CA TYR A 68 5.32 -18.30 4.06
C TYR A 68 4.57 -19.23 5.01
N SER A 69 3.74 -18.64 5.89
CA SER A 69 2.71 -19.40 6.60
C SER A 69 1.69 -19.98 5.62
N PRO A 70 1.04 -21.11 5.97
CA PRO A 70 -0.08 -21.61 5.17
C PRO A 70 -1.18 -20.57 4.95
N ALA A 71 -1.48 -19.77 5.99
CA ALA A 71 -2.47 -18.69 5.90
C ALA A 71 -2.13 -17.68 4.81
N MET A 72 -0.88 -17.23 4.73
CA MET A 72 -0.46 -16.27 3.71
C MET A 72 -0.46 -16.87 2.32
N LYS A 73 -0.03 -18.14 2.17
CA LYS A 73 -0.09 -18.86 0.89
C LYS A 73 -1.52 -19.03 0.37
N ASN A 74 -2.46 -19.27 1.27
CA ASN A 74 -3.85 -19.56 0.92
C ASN A 74 -4.73 -18.30 0.85
N ALA A 75 -4.22 -17.14 1.27
CA ALA A 75 -4.98 -15.90 1.29
C ALA A 75 -5.37 -15.41 -0.11
N LYS A 76 -4.51 -15.65 -1.11
CA LYS A 76 -4.74 -15.29 -2.52
C LYS A 76 -5.15 -13.83 -2.71
N ILE A 77 -4.48 -12.94 -1.98
CA ILE A 77 -4.70 -11.51 -2.04
C ILE A 77 -3.78 -10.92 -3.10
N ARG A 78 -4.35 -10.15 -4.03
CA ARG A 78 -3.53 -9.29 -4.88
C ARG A 78 -3.21 -8.00 -4.13
N TRP A 79 -1.94 -7.69 -3.97
CA TRP A 79 -1.51 -6.48 -3.28
C TRP A 79 -1.67 -5.25 -4.16
N ASP A 80 -2.54 -4.37 -3.75
CA ASP A 80 -2.75 -3.04 -4.29
C ASP A 80 -2.90 -2.04 -3.14
N ALA A 81 -3.15 -0.77 -3.44
CA ALA A 81 -3.27 0.24 -2.40
C ALA A 81 -4.37 -0.10 -1.39
N LYS A 82 -5.51 -0.61 -1.84
CA LYS A 82 -6.65 -0.94 -0.98
C LYS A 82 -6.37 -2.15 -0.07
N THR A 83 -5.85 -3.23 -0.65
CA THR A 83 -5.59 -4.46 0.10
C THR A 83 -4.41 -4.30 1.06
N LEU A 84 -3.37 -3.56 0.65
CA LEU A 84 -2.27 -3.21 1.54
C LEU A 84 -2.72 -2.31 2.69
N ASP A 85 -3.57 -1.34 2.44
CA ASP A 85 -4.11 -0.48 3.50
C ASP A 85 -4.83 -1.31 4.56
N ALA A 86 -5.71 -2.21 4.15
CA ALA A 86 -6.43 -3.11 5.06
C ALA A 86 -5.48 -4.04 5.83
N PHE A 87 -4.49 -4.61 5.15
CA PHE A 87 -3.49 -5.48 5.77
C PHE A 87 -2.62 -4.73 6.78
N LEU A 88 -2.10 -3.57 6.41
CA LEU A 88 -1.24 -2.77 7.26
C LEU A 88 -1.96 -2.18 8.48
N ALA A 89 -3.27 -1.96 8.37
CA ALA A 89 -4.07 -1.51 9.53
C ALA A 89 -4.07 -2.56 10.65
N LYS A 90 -4.25 -3.83 10.30
CA LYS A 90 -4.25 -4.94 11.24
C LYS A 90 -3.91 -6.26 10.51
N PRO A 91 -2.63 -6.62 10.40
CA PRO A 91 -2.22 -7.78 9.62
C PRO A 91 -2.89 -9.09 10.05
N THR A 92 -3.03 -9.33 11.35
CA THR A 92 -3.63 -10.57 11.87
C THR A 92 -5.14 -10.66 11.65
N ALA A 93 -5.82 -9.54 11.47
CA ALA A 93 -7.24 -9.53 11.09
C ALA A 93 -7.44 -9.81 9.60
N LYS A 94 -6.56 -9.28 8.75
CA LYS A 94 -6.62 -9.49 7.30
C LYS A 94 -6.17 -10.89 6.90
N VAL A 95 -5.12 -11.39 7.53
CA VAL A 95 -4.58 -12.75 7.30
C VAL A 95 -4.40 -13.44 8.65
N PRO A 96 -5.47 -14.00 9.22
CA PRO A 96 -5.36 -14.80 10.46
C PRO A 96 -4.41 -15.98 10.26
N GLY A 97 -3.48 -16.16 11.18
CA GLY A 97 -2.46 -17.21 11.08
C GLY A 97 -1.19 -16.82 10.31
N SER A 98 -1.08 -15.57 9.88
CA SER A 98 0.18 -15.04 9.35
C SER A 98 1.26 -15.06 10.42
N LYS A 99 2.48 -15.46 10.03
CA LYS A 99 3.63 -15.46 10.95
C LYS A 99 4.31 -14.10 11.11
N MET A 100 3.89 -13.08 10.39
CA MET A 100 4.43 -11.73 10.52
C MET A 100 4.07 -11.15 11.89
N ILE A 101 5.11 -10.77 12.64
CA ILE A 101 4.95 -10.16 13.97
C ILE A 101 4.95 -8.64 13.81
N PHE A 102 3.77 -8.09 13.61
CA PHE A 102 3.56 -6.65 13.47
C PHE A 102 2.13 -6.29 13.85
N ALA A 103 1.98 -5.37 14.80
CA ALA A 103 0.67 -5.00 15.33
C ALA A 103 -0.19 -4.20 14.34
N GLY A 104 0.43 -3.55 13.37
CA GLY A 104 -0.24 -2.71 12.39
C GLY A 104 0.10 -1.22 12.54
N LEU A 105 -0.35 -0.45 11.56
CA LEU A 105 -0.26 1.01 11.52
C LEU A 105 -1.66 1.59 11.70
N PRO A 106 -2.00 2.11 12.89
CA PRO A 106 -3.35 2.64 13.14
C PRO A 106 -3.62 3.95 12.40
N ASN A 107 -2.59 4.76 12.13
CA ASN A 107 -2.74 6.04 11.45
C ASN A 107 -2.93 5.86 9.94
N PRO A 108 -4.08 6.26 9.37
CA PRO A 108 -4.32 6.14 7.93
C PRO A 108 -3.31 6.90 7.06
N ALA A 109 -2.81 8.04 7.53
CA ALA A 109 -1.82 8.82 6.79
C ALA A 109 -0.47 8.07 6.70
N ASP A 110 -0.04 7.40 7.76
CA ASP A 110 1.17 6.57 7.76
C ASP A 110 1.04 5.42 6.75
N ARG A 111 -0.12 4.77 6.69
CA ARG A 111 -0.38 3.71 5.71
C ARG A 111 -0.34 4.23 4.29
N ALA A 112 -1.01 5.34 4.01
CA ALA A 112 -1.01 5.94 2.67
C ALA A 112 0.40 6.35 2.23
N ASN A 113 1.17 6.94 3.13
CA ASN A 113 2.55 7.35 2.87
C ASN A 113 3.45 6.13 2.61
N LEU A 114 3.33 5.08 3.41
CA LEU A 114 4.08 3.84 3.21
C LEU A 114 3.75 3.18 1.88
N ILE A 115 2.49 3.10 1.50
CA ILE A 115 2.06 2.53 0.22
C ILE A 115 2.62 3.34 -0.95
N ALA A 116 2.63 4.67 -0.87
CA ALA A 116 3.23 5.53 -1.88
C ALA A 116 4.75 5.28 -2.02
N TYR A 117 5.44 5.09 -0.92
CA TYR A 117 6.86 4.73 -0.93
C TYR A 117 7.09 3.36 -1.57
N LEU A 118 6.35 2.34 -1.17
CA LEU A 118 6.48 0.99 -1.73
C LEU A 118 6.21 0.98 -3.24
N ALA A 119 5.22 1.73 -3.70
CA ALA A 119 4.90 1.81 -5.12
C ALA A 119 6.06 2.37 -5.95
N ARG A 120 6.87 3.26 -5.39
CA ARG A 120 8.07 3.81 -6.05
C ARG A 120 9.31 2.95 -5.86
N ALA A 121 9.58 2.54 -4.62
CA ALA A 121 10.81 1.84 -4.27
C ALA A 121 10.87 0.41 -4.82
N THR A 122 9.71 -0.22 -5.06
CA THR A 122 9.62 -1.62 -5.48
C THR A 122 9.35 -1.80 -6.95
N LYS A 123 9.49 -0.78 -7.77
CA LYS A 123 9.41 -0.90 -9.23
C LYS A 123 10.51 -1.83 -9.72
N LYS A 124 10.12 -2.74 -10.60
CA LYS A 124 11.07 -3.63 -11.29
C LYS A 124 11.92 -2.86 -12.28
#